data_8cee18df62e758983a22e57353763223
#
_entry.id   8cee18df62e758983a22e57353763223
#
_cell.length_a   1.000
_cell.length_b   1.000
_cell.length_c   1.000
_cell.angle_alpha   90.00
_cell.angle_beta   90.00
_cell.angle_gamma   90.00
#
_symmetry.space_group_name_H-M   'P 1'
#
loop_
_entity.id
_entity.type
_entity.pdbx_description
1 polymer ?
#
loop_
_entity_poly.entity_id
_entity_poly.type
_entity_poly.pdbx_seq_one_letter_code
_entity_poly.pdbx_strand_id
1 'polypeptide(L)'
;ALTCVRPGEVRGATRDEFDRDKAVWSIPAARMKMREPHEVPLSKQALAVIEDIWVLSEGGSLVFPSIRTIHRPLSENALNAALRRMGYTKDEVTSHGFRVTASTILNQRGYDPDVIEAVLAHQDTNAIRRTYNRATYFEQRVKLMQEWADLLDALRAGSSDD
;
A
#
# COMPACT_ATOMS: atom_id res chain seq x y z
N ALA A 1 -5.33 -2.27 0.61
CA ALA A 1 -5.90 -1.71 -0.62
C ALA A 1 -5.32 -0.31 -0.91
N LEU A 2 -5.38 0.62 0.05
CA LEU A 2 -5.06 2.06 -0.10
C LEU A 2 -3.62 2.39 -0.53
N THR A 3 -2.64 1.52 -0.30
CA THR A 3 -1.22 1.80 -0.59
C THR A 3 -0.65 0.96 -1.72
N CYS A 4 -1.40 0.00 -2.23
CA CYS A 4 -0.99 -0.92 -3.30
C CYS A 4 0.34 -1.65 -3.07
N VAL A 5 0.91 -1.63 -1.87
CA VAL A 5 2.14 -2.37 -1.52
C VAL A 5 1.88 -3.86 -1.30
N ARG A 6 2.93 -4.66 -1.24
CA ARG A 6 2.78 -6.10 -0.99
C ARG A 6 2.37 -6.38 0.47
N PRO A 7 1.57 -7.43 0.73
CA PRO A 7 1.14 -7.79 2.10
C PRO A 7 2.30 -7.95 3.09
N GLY A 8 3.45 -8.48 2.65
CA GLY A 8 4.64 -8.61 3.48
C GLY A 8 5.25 -7.26 3.88
N GLU A 9 5.19 -6.27 3.00
CA GLU A 9 5.65 -4.91 3.25
C GLU A 9 4.78 -4.24 4.33
N VAL A 10 3.43 -4.38 4.24
CA VAL A 10 2.51 -3.87 5.26
C VAL A 10 2.78 -4.50 6.62
N ARG A 11 2.85 -5.82 6.67
CA ARG A 11 3.01 -6.55 7.93
C ARG A 11 4.27 -6.18 8.72
N GLY A 12 5.35 -5.92 8.01
CA GLY A 12 6.61 -5.56 8.64
C GLY A 12 6.85 -4.06 8.78
N ALA A 13 5.86 -3.22 8.52
CA ALA A 13 5.98 -1.77 8.61
C ALA A 13 6.38 -1.32 10.03
N THR A 14 7.43 -0.51 10.11
CA THR A 14 7.90 0.08 11.37
C THR A 14 7.59 1.57 11.41
N ARG A 15 7.48 2.10 12.62
CA ARG A 15 7.04 3.49 12.85
C ARG A 15 8.01 4.52 12.28
N ASP A 16 9.30 4.22 12.31
CA ASP A 16 10.37 5.07 11.78
C ASP A 16 10.38 5.19 10.24
N GLU A 17 9.62 4.33 9.55
CA GLU A 17 9.45 4.40 8.10
C GLU A 17 8.44 5.47 7.66
N PHE A 18 7.62 6.02 8.58
CA PHE A 18 6.53 6.94 8.26
C PHE A 18 6.87 8.38 8.59
N ASP A 19 6.92 9.23 7.58
CA ASP A 19 6.86 10.69 7.72
C ASP A 19 5.39 11.12 7.57
N ARG A 20 4.69 11.27 8.70
CA ARG A 20 3.25 11.58 8.70
C ARG A 20 2.97 13.02 8.29
N ASP A 21 3.89 13.94 8.55
CA ASP A 21 3.75 15.34 8.17
C ASP A 21 3.83 15.52 6.66
N LYS A 22 4.68 14.73 6.00
CA LYS A 22 4.79 14.69 4.54
C LYS A 22 3.84 13.69 3.88
N ALA A 23 3.10 12.89 4.67
CA ALA A 23 2.26 11.80 4.19
C ALA A 23 3.03 10.81 3.28
N VAL A 24 4.20 10.35 3.74
CA VAL A 24 5.08 9.43 3.00
C VAL A 24 5.47 8.25 3.88
N TRP A 25 5.41 7.06 3.33
CA TRP A 25 5.95 5.83 3.91
C TRP A 25 7.19 5.40 3.12
N SER A 26 8.36 5.42 3.74
CA SER A 26 9.66 5.09 3.14
C SER A 26 10.07 3.67 3.52
N ILE A 27 9.85 2.71 2.62
CA ILE A 27 10.20 1.31 2.84
C ILE A 27 11.68 1.11 2.48
N PRO A 28 12.54 0.69 3.44
CA PRO A 28 13.97 0.51 3.17
C PRO A 28 14.23 -0.70 2.25
N ALA A 29 15.31 -0.64 1.49
CA ALA A 29 15.71 -1.69 0.54
C ALA A 29 15.77 -3.10 1.15
N ALA A 30 16.17 -3.20 2.41
CA ALA A 30 16.29 -4.48 3.11
C ALA A 30 14.94 -5.23 3.23
N ARG A 31 13.82 -4.50 3.26
CA ARG A 31 12.46 -5.03 3.37
C ARG A 31 11.78 -5.25 2.02
N MET A 32 12.34 -4.69 0.95
CA MET A 32 11.78 -4.82 -0.40
C MET A 32 12.25 -6.11 -1.07
N LYS A 33 11.32 -6.79 -1.77
CA LYS A 33 11.63 -8.00 -2.54
C LYS A 33 12.76 -7.77 -3.54
N MET A 34 12.81 -6.57 -4.14
CA MET A 34 13.78 -6.21 -5.18
C MET A 34 15.00 -5.46 -4.63
N ARG A 35 15.17 -5.41 -3.31
CA ARG A 35 16.32 -4.77 -2.64
C ARG A 35 16.55 -3.31 -3.03
N GLU A 36 15.49 -2.59 -3.34
CA GLU A 36 15.52 -1.16 -3.63
C GLU A 36 14.53 -0.42 -2.73
N PRO A 37 14.88 0.77 -2.18
CA PRO A 37 13.97 1.51 -1.33
C PRO A 37 12.76 1.99 -2.13
N HIS A 38 11.62 2.09 -1.45
CA HIS A 38 10.37 2.52 -2.09
C HIS A 38 9.65 3.54 -1.22
N GLU A 39 9.42 4.72 -1.79
CA GLU A 39 8.58 5.75 -1.17
C GLU A 39 7.14 5.58 -1.63
N VAL A 40 6.24 5.45 -0.68
CA VAL A 40 4.80 5.27 -0.90
C VAL A 40 4.09 6.55 -0.48
N PRO A 41 3.51 7.32 -1.40
CA PRO A 41 2.67 8.45 -1.01
C PRO A 41 1.39 7.94 -0.35
N LEU A 42 1.04 8.55 0.77
CA LEU A 42 -0.15 8.20 1.54
C LEU A 42 -1.28 9.17 1.17
N SER A 43 -2.39 8.62 0.69
CA SER A 43 -3.63 9.39 0.56
C SER A 43 -4.16 9.81 1.94
N LYS A 44 -5.08 10.78 1.98
CA LYS A 44 -5.74 11.20 3.24
C LYS A 44 -6.35 10.01 3.98
N GLN A 45 -6.99 9.10 3.26
CA GLN A 45 -7.61 7.90 3.81
C GLN A 45 -6.57 6.91 4.35
N ALA A 46 -5.46 6.73 3.65
CA ALA A 46 -4.37 5.88 4.12
C ALA A 46 -3.72 6.46 5.39
N LEU A 47 -3.48 7.77 5.41
CA LEU A 47 -2.92 8.46 6.57
C LEU A 47 -3.85 8.34 7.78
N ALA A 48 -5.16 8.55 7.61
CA ALA A 48 -6.14 8.39 8.68
C ALA A 48 -6.11 6.98 9.30
N VAL A 49 -6.05 5.92 8.46
CA VAL A 49 -5.91 4.54 8.95
C VAL A 49 -4.59 4.33 9.71
N ILE A 50 -3.50 4.96 9.26
CA ILE A 50 -2.21 4.88 9.97
C ILE A 50 -2.29 5.60 11.31
N GLU A 51 -2.93 6.76 11.39
CA GLU A 51 -3.12 7.52 12.63
C GLU A 51 -3.95 6.74 13.65
N ASP A 52 -5.05 6.12 13.23
CA ASP A 52 -5.87 5.27 14.08
C ASP A 52 -5.07 4.10 14.68
N ILE A 53 -4.31 3.39 13.82
CA ILE A 53 -3.52 2.24 14.25
C ILE A 53 -2.30 2.66 15.09
N TRP A 54 -1.81 3.89 14.92
CA TRP A 54 -0.65 4.43 15.62
C TRP A 54 -0.84 4.45 17.13
N VAL A 55 -2.01 4.83 17.55
CA VAL A 55 -2.39 4.83 18.98
C VAL A 55 -2.47 3.38 19.50
N LEU A 56 -3.08 2.48 18.71
CA LEU A 56 -3.26 1.08 19.10
C LEU A 56 -1.95 0.27 19.16
N SER A 57 -0.92 0.71 18.46
CA SER A 57 0.41 0.07 18.41
C SER A 57 1.47 0.76 19.28
N GLU A 58 1.04 1.61 20.22
CA GLU A 58 1.93 2.36 21.09
C GLU A 58 2.82 1.43 21.94
N GLY A 59 4.06 1.86 22.16
CA GLY A 59 5.05 1.09 22.93
C GLY A 59 5.85 0.07 22.10
N GLY A 60 5.50 -0.16 20.82
CA GLY A 60 6.25 -1.02 19.90
C GLY A 60 6.85 -0.26 18.70
N SER A 61 7.78 -0.91 18.01
CA SER A 61 8.35 -0.37 16.75
C SER A 61 7.46 -0.64 15.53
N LEU A 62 6.60 -1.66 15.59
CA LEU A 62 5.74 -2.07 14.49
C LEU A 62 4.44 -1.25 14.44
N VAL A 63 4.03 -0.86 13.24
CA VAL A 63 2.71 -0.24 13.01
C VAL A 63 1.60 -1.28 13.07
N PHE A 64 1.84 -2.50 12.55
CA PHE A 64 0.88 -3.61 12.53
C PHE A 64 1.40 -4.80 13.34
N PRO A 65 1.47 -4.70 14.68
CA PRO A 65 1.93 -5.80 15.51
C PRO A 65 0.93 -6.96 15.56
N SER A 66 1.41 -8.12 15.98
CA SER A 66 0.56 -9.25 16.31
C SER A 66 -0.36 -8.92 17.50
N ILE A 67 -1.58 -9.44 17.49
CA ILE A 67 -2.52 -9.32 18.61
C ILE A 67 -1.99 -9.94 19.92
N ARG A 68 -0.97 -10.81 19.85
CA ARG A 68 -0.39 -11.49 21.00
C ARG A 68 0.79 -10.75 21.62
N THR A 69 1.48 -9.90 20.83
CA THR A 69 2.66 -9.17 21.27
C THR A 69 3.02 -8.03 20.32
N ILE A 70 3.42 -6.89 20.88
CA ILE A 70 3.86 -5.72 20.12
C ILE A 70 5.23 -5.90 19.45
N HIS A 71 5.97 -6.97 19.79
CA HIS A 71 7.33 -7.22 19.30
C HIS A 71 7.39 -8.10 18.04
N ARG A 72 6.26 -8.62 17.58
CA ARG A 72 6.19 -9.46 16.38
C ARG A 72 5.16 -8.91 15.39
N PRO A 73 5.46 -8.93 14.09
CA PRO A 73 4.50 -8.51 13.07
C PRO A 73 3.31 -9.50 13.01
N LEU A 74 2.25 -9.08 12.35
CA LEU A 74 1.16 -9.99 11.95
C LEU A 74 1.73 -11.21 11.21
N SER A 75 1.13 -12.38 11.41
CA SER A 75 1.54 -13.60 10.70
C SER A 75 1.31 -13.47 9.19
N GLU A 76 2.01 -14.28 8.39
CA GLU A 76 1.89 -14.25 6.92
C GLU A 76 0.45 -14.45 6.43
N ASN A 77 -0.30 -15.24 7.16
CA ASN A 77 -1.68 -15.54 6.81
C ASN A 77 -2.72 -14.61 7.47
N ALA A 78 -2.29 -13.68 8.33
CA ALA A 78 -3.22 -12.86 9.12
C ALA A 78 -4.23 -12.08 8.28
N LEU A 79 -3.77 -11.45 7.19
CA LEU A 79 -4.64 -10.66 6.30
C LEU A 79 -5.65 -11.55 5.57
N ASN A 80 -5.20 -12.69 5.02
CA ASN A 80 -6.11 -13.64 4.38
C ASN A 80 -7.07 -14.28 5.38
N ALA A 81 -6.60 -14.59 6.58
CA ALA A 81 -7.47 -15.10 7.65
C ALA A 81 -8.55 -14.07 8.06
N ALA A 82 -8.21 -12.78 8.05
CA ALA A 82 -9.19 -11.72 8.29
C ALA A 82 -10.27 -11.72 7.19
N LEU A 83 -9.88 -11.80 5.92
CA LEU A 83 -10.83 -11.90 4.80
C LEU A 83 -11.74 -13.11 4.91
N ARG A 84 -11.20 -14.28 5.32
CA ARG A 84 -12.00 -15.50 5.56
C ARG A 84 -13.04 -15.28 6.69
N ARG A 85 -12.65 -14.61 7.78
CA ARG A 85 -13.59 -14.28 8.87
C ARG A 85 -14.68 -13.30 8.46
N MET A 86 -14.43 -12.47 7.45
CA MET A 86 -15.41 -11.57 6.84
C MET A 86 -16.36 -12.29 5.86
N GLY A 87 -16.18 -13.60 5.63
CA GLY A 87 -17.03 -14.41 4.77
C GLY A 87 -16.53 -14.63 3.34
N TYR A 88 -15.45 -13.95 2.93
CA TYR A 88 -14.91 -14.12 1.57
C TYR A 88 -14.14 -15.44 1.43
N THR A 89 -14.32 -16.15 0.34
CA THR A 89 -13.56 -17.36 0.01
C THR A 89 -12.19 -16.99 -0.58
N LYS A 90 -11.28 -17.97 -0.63
CA LYS A 90 -9.94 -17.76 -1.24
C LYS A 90 -10.00 -17.46 -2.73
N ASP A 91 -11.05 -17.93 -3.41
CA ASP A 91 -11.24 -17.79 -4.85
C ASP A 91 -11.88 -16.43 -5.20
N GLU A 92 -12.55 -15.78 -4.25
CA GLU A 92 -13.11 -14.44 -4.42
C GLU A 92 -12.07 -13.35 -4.18
N VAL A 93 -11.33 -13.43 -3.06
CA VAL A 93 -10.36 -12.38 -2.72
C VAL A 93 -9.18 -12.88 -1.89
N THR A 94 -8.03 -12.32 -2.17
CA THR A 94 -6.81 -12.47 -1.37
C THR A 94 -6.21 -11.10 -1.05
N SER A 95 -5.38 -11.03 -0.02
CA SER A 95 -4.67 -9.79 0.32
C SER A 95 -3.77 -9.29 -0.81
N HIS A 96 -3.23 -10.18 -1.63
CA HIS A 96 -2.47 -9.82 -2.83
C HIS A 96 -3.38 -9.37 -3.99
N GLY A 97 -4.59 -9.94 -4.06
CA GLY A 97 -5.59 -9.61 -5.08
C GLY A 97 -5.93 -8.13 -5.13
N PHE A 98 -5.99 -7.43 -4.00
CA PHE A 98 -6.24 -5.98 -3.96
C PHE A 98 -5.23 -5.18 -4.80
N ARG A 99 -3.98 -5.61 -4.83
CA ARG A 99 -2.94 -4.97 -5.64
C ARG A 99 -3.15 -5.23 -7.14
N VAL A 100 -3.52 -6.45 -7.49
CA VAL A 100 -3.85 -6.83 -8.88
C VAL A 100 -5.08 -6.05 -9.35
N THR A 101 -6.12 -5.99 -8.54
CA THR A 101 -7.34 -5.21 -8.82
C THR A 101 -7.04 -3.73 -9.02
N ALA A 102 -6.21 -3.13 -8.15
CA ALA A 102 -5.81 -1.74 -8.31
C ALA A 102 -5.09 -1.51 -9.66
N SER A 103 -4.10 -2.36 -9.99
CA SER A 103 -3.42 -2.29 -11.28
C SER A 103 -4.39 -2.37 -12.46
N THR A 104 -5.31 -3.31 -12.43
CA THR A 104 -6.29 -3.53 -13.50
C THR A 104 -7.20 -2.30 -13.68
N ILE A 105 -7.80 -1.83 -12.58
CA ILE A 105 -8.74 -0.68 -12.64
C ILE A 105 -8.02 0.59 -13.08
N LEU A 106 -6.83 0.87 -12.57
CA LEU A 106 -6.07 2.06 -12.93
C LEU A 106 -5.68 2.05 -14.42
N ASN A 107 -5.26 0.89 -14.96
CA ASN A 107 -5.00 0.75 -16.40
C ASN A 107 -6.29 0.93 -17.23
N GLN A 108 -7.41 0.35 -16.82
CA GLN A 108 -8.69 0.49 -17.52
C GLN A 108 -9.20 1.94 -17.52
N ARG A 109 -8.88 2.71 -16.48
CA ARG A 109 -9.23 4.14 -16.39
C ARG A 109 -8.25 5.05 -17.16
N GLY A 110 -7.24 4.49 -17.82
CA GLY A 110 -6.32 5.23 -18.69
C GLY A 110 -5.23 6.01 -17.94
N TYR A 111 -4.92 5.67 -16.68
CA TYR A 111 -3.77 6.25 -16.01
C TYR A 111 -2.47 5.81 -16.69
N ASP A 112 -1.44 6.67 -16.58
CA ASP A 112 -0.13 6.41 -17.16
C ASP A 112 0.46 5.08 -16.63
N PRO A 113 0.75 4.10 -17.50
CA PRO A 113 1.29 2.81 -17.08
C PRO A 113 2.60 2.92 -16.32
N ASP A 114 3.49 3.87 -16.67
CA ASP A 114 4.76 4.06 -15.97
C ASP A 114 4.53 4.55 -14.52
N VAL A 115 3.51 5.37 -14.29
CA VAL A 115 3.13 5.82 -12.94
C VAL A 115 2.53 4.65 -12.14
N ILE A 116 1.69 3.81 -12.76
CA ILE A 116 1.13 2.61 -12.12
C ILE A 116 2.26 1.65 -11.73
N GLU A 117 3.20 1.36 -12.62
CA GLU A 117 4.35 0.49 -12.35
C GLU A 117 5.23 1.05 -11.21
N ALA A 118 5.41 2.38 -11.17
CA ALA A 118 6.14 3.06 -10.10
C ALA A 118 5.41 2.94 -8.74
N VAL A 119 4.07 3.04 -8.69
CA VAL A 119 3.26 2.79 -7.48
C VAL A 119 3.42 1.35 -7.01
N LEU A 120 3.41 0.42 -7.94
CA LEU A 120 3.54 -1.00 -7.64
C LEU A 120 4.98 -1.42 -7.32
N ALA A 121 5.97 -0.55 -7.37
CA ALA A 121 7.38 -0.91 -7.23
C ALA A 121 7.76 -2.11 -8.11
N HIS A 122 7.24 -2.14 -9.34
CA HIS A 122 7.70 -3.08 -10.35
C HIS A 122 9.04 -2.60 -10.90
N GLN A 123 9.93 -3.54 -11.19
CA GLN A 123 11.23 -3.18 -11.76
C GLN A 123 11.07 -2.87 -13.25
N ASP A 124 11.53 -1.68 -13.63
CA ASP A 124 11.95 -1.46 -15.01
C ASP A 124 13.27 -2.24 -15.25
N THR A 125 13.33 -2.99 -16.31
CA THR A 125 14.52 -3.76 -16.72
C THR A 125 15.72 -2.85 -17.04
N ASN A 126 15.47 -1.56 -17.32
CA ASN A 126 16.50 -0.56 -17.59
C ASN A 126 16.85 0.23 -16.32
N ALA A 127 18.07 0.05 -15.81
CA ALA A 127 18.55 0.67 -14.58
C ALA A 127 18.58 2.22 -14.64
N ILE A 128 18.87 2.80 -15.80
CA ILE A 128 18.93 4.28 -16.01
C ILE A 128 17.51 4.85 -15.97
N ARG A 129 16.57 4.23 -16.68
CA ARG A 129 15.15 4.61 -16.69
C ARG A 129 14.53 4.50 -15.29
N ARG A 130 14.89 3.50 -14.54
CA ARG A 130 14.45 3.24 -13.15
C ARG A 130 14.83 4.38 -12.18
N THR A 131 16.06 4.86 -12.23
CA THR A 131 16.52 6.00 -11.39
C THR A 131 15.81 7.28 -11.76
N TYR A 132 15.59 7.53 -13.05
CA TYR A 132 14.89 8.71 -13.56
C TYR A 132 13.40 8.68 -13.15
N ASN A 133 12.74 7.54 -13.28
CA ASN A 133 11.31 7.35 -13.01
C ASN A 133 10.93 7.56 -11.53
N ARG A 134 11.83 7.28 -10.58
CA ARG A 134 11.55 7.44 -9.16
C ARG A 134 11.33 8.89 -8.75
N ALA A 135 12.21 9.78 -9.17
CA ALA A 135 12.11 11.21 -8.84
C ALA A 135 11.02 11.90 -9.68
N THR A 136 10.91 11.51 -10.96
CA THR A 136 10.03 12.18 -11.94
C THR A 136 8.55 11.92 -11.67
N TYR A 137 8.17 10.74 -11.15
CA TYR A 137 6.76 10.39 -10.98
C TYR A 137 6.22 10.54 -9.55
N PHE A 138 6.98 11.10 -8.59
CA PHE A 138 6.51 11.16 -7.20
C PHE A 138 5.21 11.97 -7.07
N GLU A 139 5.15 13.16 -7.64
CA GLU A 139 3.95 14.01 -7.61
C GLU A 139 2.76 13.37 -8.33
N GLN A 140 3.02 12.71 -9.46
CA GLN A 140 1.99 11.98 -10.21
C GLN A 140 1.46 10.79 -9.39
N ARG A 141 2.34 10.09 -8.64
CA ARG A 141 1.94 9.02 -7.73
C ARG A 141 1.12 9.54 -6.55
N VAL A 142 1.46 10.71 -6.00
CA VAL A 142 0.66 11.38 -4.95
C VAL A 142 -0.77 11.60 -5.44
N LYS A 143 -0.93 12.18 -6.63
CA LYS A 143 -2.23 12.43 -7.24
C LYS A 143 -2.98 11.12 -7.49
N LEU A 144 -2.35 10.14 -8.14
CA LEU A 144 -2.94 8.85 -8.46
C LEU A 144 -3.41 8.11 -7.21
N MET A 145 -2.62 8.09 -6.13
CA MET A 145 -2.98 7.41 -4.89
C MET A 145 -4.12 8.10 -4.15
N GLN A 146 -4.25 9.43 -4.25
CA GLN A 146 -5.42 10.11 -3.72
C GLN A 146 -6.67 9.79 -4.53
N GLU A 147 -6.63 9.87 -5.85
CA GLU A 147 -7.75 9.53 -6.73
C GLU A 147 -8.18 8.06 -6.58
N TRP A 148 -7.22 7.15 -6.40
CA TRP A 148 -7.50 5.75 -6.08
C TRP A 148 -8.25 5.60 -4.76
N ALA A 149 -7.84 6.31 -3.72
CA ALA A 149 -8.49 6.25 -2.41
C ALA A 149 -9.90 6.86 -2.45
N ASP A 150 -10.09 7.94 -3.18
CA ASP A 150 -11.40 8.59 -3.39
C ASP A 150 -12.35 7.67 -4.16
N LEU A 151 -11.84 6.93 -5.16
CA LEU A 151 -12.61 5.90 -5.86
C LEU A 151 -13.06 4.78 -4.92
N LEU A 152 -12.17 4.31 -4.04
CA LEU A 152 -12.54 3.28 -3.06
C LEU A 152 -13.62 3.77 -2.10
N ASP A 153 -13.59 5.03 -1.69
CA ASP A 153 -14.63 5.63 -0.85
C ASP A 153 -15.96 5.76 -1.59
N ALA A 154 -15.95 6.15 -2.87
CA ALA A 154 -17.14 6.22 -3.71
C ALA A 154 -17.78 4.82 -3.86
N LEU A 155 -16.98 3.80 -4.16
CA LEU A 155 -17.47 2.42 -4.24
C LEU A 155 -18.05 1.92 -2.91
N ARG A 156 -17.42 2.28 -1.78
CA ARG A 156 -17.93 1.95 -0.44
C ARG A 156 -19.25 2.64 -0.13
N ALA A 157 -19.44 3.86 -0.60
CA ALA A 157 -20.70 4.61 -0.43
C ALA A 157 -21.82 4.10 -1.35
N GLY A 158 -21.56 3.19 -2.28
CA GLY A 158 -22.52 2.71 -3.27
C GLY A 158 -22.76 3.68 -4.43
N SER A 159 -21.88 4.68 -4.59
CA SER A 159 -21.89 5.58 -5.74
C SER A 159 -21.22 4.86 -6.90
N SER A 160 -22.01 4.33 -7.84
CA SER A 160 -21.49 3.88 -9.13
C SER A 160 -21.22 5.16 -9.95
N ASP A 161 -19.98 5.36 -10.36
CA ASP A 161 -19.72 6.29 -11.46
C ASP A 161 -20.32 5.68 -12.73
N ASP A 162 -21.41 6.27 -13.23
CA ASP A 162 -21.95 6.02 -14.56
C ASP A 162 -21.02 6.54 -15.66
#